data_5eac35f17602c7214ea366c98416faee
#
_entry.id   5eac35f17602c7214ea366c98416faee
#
_cell.length_a   1.000
_cell.length_b   1.000
_cell.length_c   1.000
_cell.angle_alpha   90.00
_cell.angle_beta   90.00
_cell.angle_gamma   90.00
#
_symmetry.space_group_name_H-M   'P 1'
#
loop_
_entity.id
_entity.type
_entity.pdbx_description
1 polymer ?
#
loop_
_entity_poly.entity_id
_entity_poly.type
_entity_poly.pdbx_seq_one_letter_code
_entity_poly.pdbx_strand_id
1 'polypeptide(L)'
;VKQLRNAALIAGLCLLHSTLPVNAQTPPPPDPTEDRLMLSAGFLSAHPDLRFRLHGLEEFKAGRHEDAFKFFQRASFYADKPSQGMVAEMLWNGQGVAKDPALAYAWMDLAAERGYVGFLGLRERYWSALSEADRERAIREGEALYAKYGDAAAQPRLATVLRRERRKITGSRTGFAGNVQIYVPGPGGFEQIDGSKFFDERYWDPKQYQAWHDSIWTKPRIGRVSVGDVEQLPEAAPSSRIPVARPEVDAAEPQTPERDESGLGTQKDD
;
A
#
# COMPACT_ATOMS: atom_id res chain seq x y z
N VAL A 1 2.36 88.86 -3.08
CA VAL A 1 1.60 88.57 -1.84
C VAL A 1 0.52 87.59 -2.14
N LYS A 2 0.62 86.37 -1.73
CA LYS A 2 -0.34 85.40 -1.23
C LYS A 2 0.17 83.99 -1.40
N GLN A 3 0.56 83.39 -0.32
CA GLN A 3 0.94 82.01 -0.24
C GLN A 3 -0.31 81.17 -0.37
N LEU A 4 -0.26 80.07 -1.19
CA LEU A 4 -1.21 78.99 -1.17
C LEU A 4 -0.50 77.73 -0.64
N ARG A 5 -0.96 77.30 0.52
CA ARG A 5 -0.51 76.07 1.24
C ARG A 5 -1.16 74.87 0.58
N ASN A 6 -0.34 74.01 -0.04
CA ASN A 6 -0.78 72.71 -0.50
C ASN A 6 -0.80 71.71 0.67
N ALA A 7 -1.99 71.25 1.03
CA ALA A 7 -2.16 70.15 1.96
C ALA A 7 -2.12 68.84 1.14
N ALA A 8 -1.10 68.00 1.38
CA ALA A 8 -1.00 66.68 0.83
C ALA A 8 -1.77 65.69 1.70
N LEU A 9 -2.84 65.13 1.16
CA LEU A 9 -3.59 63.98 1.74
C LEU A 9 -2.82 62.69 1.47
N ILE A 10 -2.21 62.11 2.50
CA ILE A 10 -1.65 60.75 2.45
C ILE A 10 -2.80 59.79 2.72
N ALA A 11 -3.29 59.15 1.67
CA ALA A 11 -4.22 58.04 1.78
C ALA A 11 -3.43 56.75 2.17
N GLY A 12 -3.56 56.33 3.42
CA GLY A 12 -2.99 55.07 3.91
C GLY A 12 -3.73 53.86 3.32
N LEU A 13 -3.06 53.16 2.43
CA LEU A 13 -3.55 51.90 1.88
C LEU A 13 -3.28 50.77 2.91
N CYS A 14 -4.25 50.44 3.72
CA CYS A 14 -4.21 49.27 4.60
C CYS A 14 -4.31 47.98 3.73
N LEU A 15 -3.15 47.36 3.44
CA LEU A 15 -3.10 46.00 2.88
C LEU A 15 -3.60 45.01 3.94
N LEU A 16 -4.87 44.63 3.82
CA LEU A 16 -5.45 43.46 4.52
C LEU A 16 -4.75 42.20 3.98
N HIS A 17 -3.75 41.71 4.71
CA HIS A 17 -3.19 40.39 4.48
C HIS A 17 -4.22 39.36 4.93
N SER A 18 -5.02 38.86 4.00
CA SER A 18 -5.86 37.68 4.21
C SER A 18 -4.93 36.48 4.35
N THR A 19 -4.59 36.12 5.57
CA THR A 19 -3.96 34.83 5.87
C THR A 19 -5.00 33.76 5.63
N LEU A 20 -4.94 33.12 4.46
CA LEU A 20 -5.69 31.89 4.20
C LEU A 20 -5.27 30.87 5.26
N PRO A 21 -6.21 30.17 5.89
CA PRO A 21 -5.84 29.11 6.83
C PRO A 21 -5.06 28.05 6.01
N VAL A 22 -3.79 27.89 6.35
CA VAL A 22 -3.03 26.71 5.93
C VAL A 22 -3.76 25.54 6.59
N ASN A 23 -4.48 24.76 5.77
CA ASN A 23 -5.03 23.51 6.22
C ASN A 23 -3.86 22.67 6.74
N ALA A 24 -3.68 22.62 8.04
CA ALA A 24 -2.76 21.71 8.68
C ALA A 24 -3.24 20.29 8.34
N GLN A 25 -2.62 19.69 7.32
CA GLN A 25 -2.92 18.30 6.97
C GLN A 25 -2.57 17.46 8.19
N THR A 26 -3.57 16.80 8.76
CA THR A 26 -3.35 15.82 9.82
C THR A 26 -2.26 14.86 9.34
N PRO A 27 -1.18 14.64 10.11
CA PRO A 27 -0.15 13.69 9.70
C PRO A 27 -0.80 12.34 9.44
N PRO A 28 -0.31 11.59 8.44
CA PRO A 28 -0.84 10.25 8.17
C PRO A 28 -0.73 9.41 9.45
N PRO A 29 -1.69 8.50 9.69
CA PRO A 29 -1.62 7.62 10.84
C PRO A 29 -0.32 6.81 10.79
N PRO A 30 0.31 6.54 11.95
CA PRO A 30 1.57 5.79 11.99
C PRO A 30 1.40 4.42 11.35
N ASP A 31 2.43 3.97 10.63
CA ASP A 31 2.47 2.63 10.07
C ASP A 31 2.70 1.63 11.21
N PRO A 32 1.77 0.69 11.46
CA PRO A 32 1.93 -0.29 12.54
C PRO A 32 3.09 -1.26 12.29
N THR A 33 3.61 -1.34 11.08
CA THR A 33 4.79 -2.16 10.75
C THR A 33 6.11 -1.51 11.20
N GLU A 34 6.10 -0.23 11.56
CA GLU A 34 7.23 0.49 12.15
C GLU A 34 7.21 0.46 13.69
N ASP A 35 6.13 -0.04 14.30
CA ASP A 35 5.98 -0.13 15.75
C ASP A 35 6.42 -1.50 16.27
N ARG A 36 7.59 -1.55 16.91
CA ARG A 36 8.17 -2.78 17.46
C ARG A 36 7.24 -3.50 18.44
N LEU A 37 6.47 -2.79 19.25
CA LEU A 37 5.54 -3.39 20.20
C LEU A 37 4.38 -4.07 19.47
N MET A 38 3.81 -3.40 18.44
CA MET A 38 2.77 -3.99 17.60
C MET A 38 3.27 -5.28 16.92
N LEU A 39 4.47 -5.26 16.37
CA LEU A 39 5.10 -6.43 15.75
C LEU A 39 5.31 -7.56 16.76
N SER A 40 5.86 -7.26 17.94
CA SER A 40 6.10 -8.23 19.02
C SER A 40 4.79 -8.82 19.56
N ALA A 41 3.68 -8.06 19.52
CA ALA A 41 2.36 -8.53 19.90
C ALA A 41 1.70 -9.45 18.84
N GLY A 42 2.40 -9.78 17.77
CA GLY A 42 1.88 -10.64 16.72
C GLY A 42 0.92 -9.98 15.74
N PHE A 43 0.98 -8.65 15.58
CA PHE A 43 0.13 -7.90 14.66
C PHE A 43 0.17 -8.48 13.24
N LEU A 44 1.36 -8.81 12.73
CA LEU A 44 1.54 -9.35 11.39
C LEU A 44 0.90 -10.74 11.19
N SER A 45 0.71 -11.52 12.25
CA SER A 45 0.06 -12.83 12.13
C SER A 45 -1.38 -12.71 11.61
N ALA A 46 -2.04 -11.60 11.95
CA ALA A 46 -3.40 -11.29 11.54
C ALA A 46 -3.48 -10.49 10.22
N HIS A 47 -2.36 -9.97 9.73
CA HIS A 47 -2.28 -9.11 8.56
C HIS A 47 -1.37 -9.73 7.48
N PRO A 48 -1.84 -10.77 6.77
CA PRO A 48 -1.01 -11.52 5.83
C PRO A 48 -0.51 -10.68 4.65
N ASP A 49 -1.28 -9.69 4.22
CA ASP A 49 -0.90 -8.70 3.22
C ASP A 49 0.39 -7.96 3.62
N LEU A 50 0.44 -7.40 4.83
CA LEU A 50 1.62 -6.71 5.37
C LEU A 50 2.77 -7.68 5.63
N ARG A 51 2.48 -8.82 6.26
CA ARG A 51 3.49 -9.83 6.59
C ARG A 51 4.24 -10.29 5.35
N PHE A 52 3.53 -10.72 4.32
CA PHE A 52 4.17 -11.21 3.11
C PHE A 52 4.83 -10.09 2.29
N ARG A 53 4.31 -8.87 2.32
CA ARG A 53 5.01 -7.71 1.75
C ARG A 53 6.36 -7.47 2.43
N LEU A 54 6.42 -7.48 3.75
CA LEU A 54 7.67 -7.30 4.49
C LEU A 54 8.68 -8.40 4.18
N HIS A 55 8.26 -9.67 4.18
CA HIS A 55 9.13 -10.78 3.77
C HIS A 55 9.63 -10.59 2.33
N GLY A 56 8.75 -10.22 1.41
CA GLY A 56 9.14 -9.92 0.03
C GLY A 56 10.19 -8.83 -0.06
N LEU A 57 10.04 -7.75 0.69
CA LEU A 57 11.01 -6.64 0.74
C LEU A 57 12.35 -7.07 1.33
N GLU A 58 12.36 -7.89 2.36
CA GLU A 58 13.59 -8.45 2.95
C GLU A 58 14.33 -9.35 1.97
N GLU A 59 13.62 -10.29 1.32
CA GLU A 59 14.20 -11.16 0.31
C GLU A 59 14.76 -10.38 -0.87
N PHE A 60 14.00 -9.36 -1.32
CA PHE A 60 14.41 -8.49 -2.42
C PHE A 60 15.70 -7.73 -2.08
N LYS A 61 15.77 -7.13 -0.88
CA LYS A 61 16.99 -6.43 -0.39
C LYS A 61 18.18 -7.37 -0.26
N ALA A 62 17.93 -8.62 0.09
CA ALA A 62 18.96 -9.65 0.22
C ALA A 62 19.40 -10.25 -1.12
N GLY A 63 18.82 -9.81 -2.25
CA GLY A 63 19.10 -10.34 -3.59
C GLY A 63 18.45 -11.68 -3.90
N ARG A 64 17.63 -12.23 -3.02
CA ARG A 64 16.88 -13.48 -3.22
C ARG A 64 15.57 -13.20 -3.97
N HIS A 65 15.71 -12.78 -5.22
CA HIS A 65 14.58 -12.25 -6.00
C HIS A 65 13.49 -13.29 -6.30
N GLU A 66 13.83 -14.56 -6.48
CA GLU A 66 12.84 -15.62 -6.70
C GLU A 66 11.90 -15.78 -5.50
N ASP A 67 12.44 -15.73 -4.29
CA ASP A 67 11.65 -15.85 -3.07
C ASP A 67 10.87 -14.55 -2.81
N ALA A 68 11.47 -13.38 -3.07
CA ALA A 68 10.77 -12.11 -3.03
C ALA A 68 9.53 -12.10 -3.92
N PHE A 69 9.65 -12.62 -5.15
CA PHE A 69 8.53 -12.70 -6.10
C PHE A 69 7.38 -13.55 -5.54
N LYS A 70 7.67 -14.71 -4.96
CA LYS A 70 6.66 -15.59 -4.34
C LYS A 70 5.95 -14.90 -3.15
N PHE A 71 6.71 -14.19 -2.31
CA PHE A 71 6.15 -13.45 -1.19
C PHE A 71 5.25 -12.29 -1.65
N PHE A 72 5.66 -11.51 -2.65
CA PHE A 72 4.83 -10.46 -3.22
C PHE A 72 3.56 -11.00 -3.88
N GLN A 73 3.63 -12.14 -4.57
CA GLN A 73 2.41 -12.79 -5.09
C GLN A 73 1.46 -13.20 -3.97
N ARG A 74 1.99 -13.71 -2.86
CA ARG A 74 1.18 -14.10 -1.70
C ARG A 74 0.57 -12.88 -0.99
N ALA A 75 1.29 -11.77 -0.84
CA ALA A 75 0.72 -10.52 -0.34
C ALA A 75 -0.39 -9.99 -1.26
N SER A 76 -0.17 -10.07 -2.58
CA SER A 76 -1.14 -9.68 -3.60
C SER A 76 -2.46 -10.46 -3.52
N PHE A 77 -2.42 -11.71 -3.06
CA PHE A 77 -3.59 -12.56 -2.84
C PHE A 77 -4.53 -11.99 -1.77
N TYR A 78 -4.01 -11.14 -0.89
CA TYR A 78 -4.71 -10.41 0.16
C TYR A 78 -4.87 -8.91 -0.15
N ALA A 79 -5.01 -8.54 -1.42
CA ALA A 79 -5.32 -7.20 -1.90
C ALA A 79 -4.20 -6.14 -1.68
N ASP A 80 -2.95 -6.57 -1.49
CA ASP A 80 -1.81 -5.65 -1.30
C ASP A 80 -1.35 -5.05 -2.64
N LYS A 81 -1.85 -3.84 -2.96
CA LYS A 81 -1.52 -3.14 -4.21
C LYS A 81 -0.02 -2.85 -4.40
N PRO A 82 0.74 -2.46 -3.36
CA PRO A 82 2.19 -2.31 -3.50
C PRO A 82 2.89 -3.59 -3.95
N SER A 83 2.50 -4.75 -3.41
CA SER A 83 3.07 -6.03 -3.83
C SER A 83 2.68 -6.40 -5.26
N GLN A 84 1.46 -6.06 -5.70
CA GLN A 84 1.08 -6.21 -7.11
C GLN A 84 1.98 -5.38 -8.04
N GLY A 85 2.31 -4.14 -7.64
CA GLY A 85 3.28 -3.30 -8.33
C GLY A 85 4.68 -3.92 -8.36
N MET A 86 5.16 -4.48 -7.25
CA MET A 86 6.46 -5.16 -7.19
C MET A 86 6.51 -6.38 -8.10
N VAL A 87 5.47 -7.21 -8.13
CA VAL A 87 5.36 -8.34 -9.08
C VAL A 87 5.45 -7.85 -10.53
N ALA A 88 4.76 -6.75 -10.85
CA ALA A 88 4.80 -6.13 -12.17
C ALA A 88 6.21 -5.66 -12.55
N GLU A 89 6.90 -4.96 -11.65
CA GLU A 89 8.27 -4.48 -11.90
C GLU A 89 9.27 -5.65 -12.06
N MET A 90 9.15 -6.69 -11.24
CA MET A 90 10.01 -7.86 -11.32
C MET A 90 9.84 -8.60 -12.65
N LEU A 91 8.61 -8.75 -13.14
CA LEU A 91 8.31 -9.30 -14.47
C LEU A 91 8.84 -8.41 -15.61
N TRP A 92 8.69 -7.09 -15.47
CA TRP A 92 9.17 -6.13 -16.46
C TRP A 92 10.68 -6.16 -16.62
N ASN A 93 11.40 -6.30 -15.52
CA ASN A 93 12.85 -6.28 -15.47
C ASN A 93 13.49 -7.66 -15.59
N GLY A 94 12.74 -8.74 -15.41
CA GLY A 94 13.27 -10.11 -15.35
C GLY A 94 14.05 -10.36 -14.05
N GLN A 95 13.57 -9.86 -12.92
CA GLN A 95 14.23 -10.01 -11.62
C GLN A 95 13.61 -11.17 -10.82
N GLY A 96 14.35 -12.27 -10.67
CA GLY A 96 13.88 -13.47 -9.98
C GLY A 96 12.78 -14.25 -10.71
N VAL A 97 12.42 -13.80 -11.91
CA VAL A 97 11.42 -14.40 -12.78
C VAL A 97 11.80 -14.07 -14.23
N ALA A 98 11.42 -14.92 -15.17
CA ALA A 98 11.61 -14.62 -16.59
C ALA A 98 10.90 -13.31 -16.97
N LYS A 99 11.58 -12.48 -17.75
CA LYS A 99 11.01 -11.23 -18.25
C LYS A 99 9.76 -11.49 -19.07
N ASP A 100 8.66 -10.84 -18.69
CA ASP A 100 7.37 -10.94 -19.38
C ASP A 100 6.64 -9.59 -19.37
N PRO A 101 6.84 -8.74 -20.39
CA PRO A 101 6.23 -7.41 -20.44
C PRO A 101 4.70 -7.42 -20.49
N ALA A 102 4.07 -8.41 -21.14
CA ALA A 102 2.62 -8.49 -21.21
C ALA A 102 2.01 -8.80 -19.84
N LEU A 103 2.56 -9.80 -19.15
CA LEU A 103 2.13 -10.15 -17.80
C LEU A 103 2.47 -9.03 -16.80
N ALA A 104 3.61 -8.35 -16.97
CA ALA A 104 3.98 -7.17 -16.16
C ALA A 104 2.95 -6.05 -16.29
N TYR A 105 2.48 -5.76 -17.50
CA TYR A 105 1.40 -4.79 -17.69
C TYR A 105 0.13 -5.22 -16.96
N ALA A 106 -0.30 -6.47 -17.10
CA ALA A 106 -1.52 -6.97 -16.47
C ALA A 106 -1.45 -6.84 -14.92
N TRP A 107 -0.30 -7.12 -14.32
CA TRP A 107 -0.07 -6.91 -12.90
C TRP A 107 -0.03 -5.42 -12.51
N MET A 108 0.53 -4.55 -13.35
CA MET A 108 0.55 -3.12 -13.09
C MET A 108 -0.84 -2.49 -13.24
N ASP A 109 -1.65 -2.95 -14.20
CA ASP A 109 -3.04 -2.55 -14.35
C ASP A 109 -3.87 -2.94 -13.12
N LEU A 110 -3.65 -4.14 -12.60
CA LEU A 110 -4.25 -4.62 -11.35
C LEU A 110 -3.81 -3.79 -10.13
N ALA A 111 -2.54 -3.41 -10.03
CA ALA A 111 -2.04 -2.51 -8.96
C ALA A 111 -2.70 -1.13 -9.04
N ALA A 112 -3.00 -0.66 -10.26
CA ALA A 112 -3.65 0.62 -10.52
C ALA A 112 -5.18 0.62 -10.31
N GLU A 113 -5.80 -0.53 -9.99
CA GLU A 113 -7.26 -0.71 -9.85
C GLU A 113 -7.91 0.33 -8.92
N ARG A 114 -7.21 0.78 -7.88
CA ARG A 114 -7.68 1.80 -6.92
C ARG A 114 -7.36 3.24 -7.32
N GLY A 115 -6.84 3.47 -8.51
CA GLY A 115 -6.54 4.81 -9.02
C GLY A 115 -5.33 5.50 -8.39
N TYR A 116 -4.41 4.77 -7.77
CA TYR A 116 -3.19 5.36 -7.21
C TYR A 116 -2.31 5.93 -8.32
N VAL A 117 -2.05 7.24 -8.27
CA VAL A 117 -1.42 8.01 -9.36
C VAL A 117 -0.08 7.40 -9.81
N GLY A 118 0.74 6.90 -8.87
CA GLY A 118 2.01 6.26 -9.20
C GLY A 118 1.85 5.01 -10.06
N PHE A 119 0.89 4.14 -9.73
CA PHE A 119 0.63 2.92 -10.48
C PHE A 119 -0.08 3.21 -11.82
N LEU A 120 -0.97 4.20 -11.86
CA LEU A 120 -1.55 4.66 -13.12
C LEU A 120 -0.48 5.11 -14.11
N GLY A 121 0.48 5.93 -13.68
CA GLY A 121 1.59 6.38 -14.51
C GLY A 121 2.46 5.24 -15.04
N LEU A 122 2.79 4.26 -14.17
CA LEU A 122 3.56 3.08 -14.57
C LEU A 122 2.77 2.19 -15.55
N ARG A 123 1.47 2.01 -15.33
CA ARG A 123 0.57 1.28 -16.20
C ARG A 123 0.60 1.84 -17.64
N GLU A 124 0.45 3.16 -17.77
CA GLU A 124 0.46 3.81 -19.09
C GLU A 124 1.83 3.71 -19.76
N ARG A 125 2.90 3.84 -18.99
CA ARG A 125 4.27 3.63 -19.52
C ARG A 125 4.46 2.22 -20.04
N TYR A 126 4.02 1.19 -19.31
CA TYR A 126 4.12 -0.19 -19.76
C TYR A 126 3.28 -0.40 -21.01
N TRP A 127 2.04 0.08 -21.03
CA TRP A 127 1.17 -0.04 -22.21
C TRP A 127 1.79 0.56 -23.46
N SER A 128 2.36 1.76 -23.36
CA SER A 128 2.97 2.45 -24.50
C SER A 128 4.18 1.71 -25.05
N ALA A 129 4.90 0.99 -24.21
CA ALA A 129 6.09 0.22 -24.58
C ALA A 129 5.80 -1.21 -25.09
N LEU A 130 4.56 -1.73 -24.94
CA LEU A 130 4.18 -3.05 -25.43
C LEU A 130 4.00 -3.07 -26.95
N SER A 131 4.40 -4.19 -27.56
CA SER A 131 3.99 -4.56 -28.92
C SER A 131 2.48 -4.84 -28.96
N GLU A 132 1.89 -4.81 -30.16
CA GLU A 132 0.45 -5.12 -30.32
C GLU A 132 0.13 -6.55 -29.83
N ALA A 133 0.98 -7.52 -30.19
CA ALA A 133 0.83 -8.90 -29.74
C ALA A 133 0.89 -9.03 -28.21
N ASP A 134 1.78 -8.27 -27.54
CA ASP A 134 1.85 -8.27 -26.08
C ASP A 134 0.65 -7.59 -25.45
N ARG A 135 0.08 -6.55 -26.06
CA ARG A 135 -1.15 -5.90 -25.59
C ARG A 135 -2.33 -6.86 -25.62
N GLU A 136 -2.51 -7.58 -26.74
CA GLU A 136 -3.55 -8.61 -26.85
C GLU A 136 -3.37 -9.71 -25.80
N ARG A 137 -2.13 -10.17 -25.61
CA ARG A 137 -1.81 -11.17 -24.60
C ARG A 137 -2.08 -10.67 -23.19
N ALA A 138 -1.69 -9.43 -22.86
CA ALA A 138 -1.92 -8.82 -21.56
C ALA A 138 -3.41 -8.71 -21.22
N ILE A 139 -4.25 -8.32 -22.17
CA ILE A 139 -5.70 -8.26 -21.98
C ILE A 139 -6.27 -9.65 -21.72
N ARG A 140 -5.90 -10.63 -22.53
CA ARG A 140 -6.42 -12.01 -22.44
C ARG A 140 -6.00 -12.71 -21.15
N GLU A 141 -4.71 -12.62 -20.78
CA GLU A 141 -4.18 -13.27 -19.57
C GLU A 141 -4.53 -12.50 -18.29
N GLY A 142 -4.74 -11.19 -18.40
CA GLY A 142 -5.12 -10.32 -17.31
C GLY A 142 -6.47 -10.66 -16.68
N GLU A 143 -7.42 -11.21 -17.44
CA GLU A 143 -8.71 -11.64 -16.87
C GLU A 143 -8.55 -12.64 -15.73
N ALA A 144 -7.67 -13.63 -15.90
CA ALA A 144 -7.39 -14.63 -14.85
C ALA A 144 -6.70 -14.00 -13.62
N LEU A 145 -5.86 -12.98 -13.83
CA LEU A 145 -5.27 -12.22 -12.72
C LEU A 145 -6.32 -11.45 -11.94
N TYR A 146 -7.22 -10.75 -12.63
CA TYR A 146 -8.33 -10.03 -11.98
C TYR A 146 -9.27 -10.98 -11.24
N ALA A 147 -9.59 -12.15 -11.83
CA ALA A 147 -10.40 -13.15 -11.16
C ALA A 147 -9.78 -13.57 -9.82
N LYS A 148 -8.47 -13.74 -9.76
CA LYS A 148 -7.76 -14.24 -8.58
C LYS A 148 -7.30 -13.14 -7.62
N TYR A 149 -6.77 -12.03 -8.11
CA TYR A 149 -6.05 -11.02 -7.32
C TYR A 149 -6.73 -9.64 -7.31
N GLY A 150 -7.78 -9.43 -8.12
CA GLY A 150 -8.56 -8.20 -8.12
C GLY A 150 -9.26 -7.96 -6.79
N ASP A 151 -9.59 -6.71 -6.50
CA ASP A 151 -10.21 -6.32 -5.23
C ASP A 151 -11.51 -7.08 -4.95
N ALA A 152 -12.28 -7.39 -5.99
CA ALA A 152 -13.52 -8.18 -5.86
C ALA A 152 -13.29 -9.57 -5.26
N ALA A 153 -12.12 -10.18 -5.48
CA ALA A 153 -11.74 -11.48 -4.92
C ALA A 153 -10.88 -11.36 -3.67
N ALA A 154 -9.88 -10.49 -3.68
CA ALA A 154 -8.84 -10.42 -2.67
C ALA A 154 -9.30 -9.72 -1.37
N GLN A 155 -10.12 -8.67 -1.45
CA GLN A 155 -10.63 -7.98 -0.27
C GLN A 155 -11.53 -8.86 0.61
N PRO A 156 -12.49 -9.65 0.08
CA PRO A 156 -13.25 -10.59 0.91
C PRO A 156 -12.39 -11.61 1.65
N ARG A 157 -11.28 -12.08 1.03
CA ARG A 157 -10.32 -12.99 1.69
C ARG A 157 -9.66 -12.31 2.88
N LEU A 158 -9.07 -11.14 2.66
CA LEU A 158 -8.45 -10.36 3.73
C LEU A 158 -9.46 -10.05 4.84
N ALA A 159 -10.68 -9.61 4.50
CA ALA A 159 -11.73 -9.32 5.46
C ALA A 159 -12.09 -10.55 6.32
N THR A 160 -12.08 -11.73 5.73
CA THR A 160 -12.31 -12.98 6.45
C THR A 160 -11.20 -13.27 7.45
N VAL A 161 -9.93 -13.07 7.04
CA VAL A 161 -8.77 -13.23 7.94
C VAL A 161 -8.84 -12.23 9.10
N LEU A 162 -9.00 -10.94 8.83
CA LEU A 162 -9.06 -9.90 9.87
C LEU A 162 -10.13 -10.20 10.92
N ARG A 163 -11.36 -10.53 10.48
CA ARG A 163 -12.45 -10.85 11.40
C ARG A 163 -12.18 -12.14 12.21
N ARG A 164 -11.57 -13.14 11.60
CA ARG A 164 -11.22 -14.40 12.26
C ARG A 164 -10.15 -14.19 13.33
N GLU A 165 -9.06 -13.52 12.96
CA GLU A 165 -7.92 -13.29 13.85
C GLU A 165 -8.29 -12.35 15.00
N ARG A 166 -9.04 -11.27 14.73
CA ARG A 166 -9.56 -10.40 15.78
C ARG A 166 -10.36 -11.19 16.83
N ARG A 167 -11.23 -12.09 16.40
CA ARG A 167 -12.00 -12.92 17.32
C ARG A 167 -11.14 -13.88 18.13
N LYS A 168 -10.10 -14.45 17.53
CA LYS A 168 -9.15 -15.32 18.25
C LYS A 168 -8.40 -14.56 19.33
N ILE A 169 -7.84 -13.41 19.00
CA ILE A 169 -7.02 -12.60 19.92
C ILE A 169 -7.86 -12.02 21.06
N THR A 170 -9.06 -11.54 20.77
CA THR A 170 -9.93 -10.95 21.80
C THR A 170 -10.68 -12.00 22.64
N GLY A 171 -10.75 -13.25 22.19
CA GLY A 171 -11.59 -14.28 22.78
C GLY A 171 -13.10 -13.97 22.71
N SER A 172 -13.49 -12.90 22.00
CA SER A 172 -14.86 -12.44 21.88
C SER A 172 -15.50 -12.91 20.58
N ARG A 173 -16.73 -13.43 20.63
CA ARG A 173 -17.50 -13.81 19.44
C ARG A 173 -17.71 -12.64 18.46
N THR A 174 -17.77 -11.42 18.97
CA THR A 174 -17.95 -10.18 18.20
C THR A 174 -16.65 -9.49 17.86
N GLY A 175 -15.50 -9.93 18.46
CA GLY A 175 -14.21 -9.25 18.33
C GLY A 175 -14.12 -7.97 19.15
N PHE A 176 -15.00 -7.79 20.17
CA PHE A 176 -14.93 -6.62 21.06
C PHE A 176 -13.70 -6.74 21.98
N ALA A 177 -12.82 -5.76 21.94
CA ALA A 177 -11.56 -5.75 22.67
C ALA A 177 -11.69 -5.14 24.08
N GLY A 178 -12.69 -4.31 24.35
CA GLY A 178 -12.85 -3.62 25.65
C GLY A 178 -11.58 -2.84 26.05
N ASN A 179 -11.27 -2.84 27.34
CA ASN A 179 -10.03 -2.28 27.90
C ASN A 179 -8.93 -3.36 27.98
N VAL A 180 -8.62 -4.03 26.88
CA VAL A 180 -7.58 -5.06 26.82
C VAL A 180 -6.21 -4.40 26.92
N GLN A 181 -5.37 -4.95 27.81
CA GLN A 181 -3.95 -4.63 27.89
C GLN A 181 -3.17 -5.81 27.32
N ILE A 182 -2.23 -5.52 26.45
CA ILE A 182 -1.41 -6.54 25.80
C ILE A 182 -0.01 -6.44 26.40
N TYR A 183 0.47 -7.55 26.95
CA TYR A 183 1.82 -7.65 27.51
C TYR A 183 2.71 -8.42 26.54
N VAL A 184 3.83 -7.81 26.14
CA VAL A 184 4.83 -8.44 25.29
C VAL A 184 6.16 -8.58 26.01
N PRO A 185 6.92 -9.66 25.83
CA PRO A 185 8.27 -9.77 26.38
C PRO A 185 9.18 -8.67 25.80
N GLY A 186 9.92 -7.98 26.67
CA GLY A 186 10.90 -6.96 26.32
C GLY A 186 12.21 -7.14 27.08
N PRO A 187 13.27 -6.40 26.74
CA PRO A 187 14.59 -6.53 27.36
C PRO A 187 14.62 -6.31 28.86
N GLY A 188 13.69 -5.48 29.40
CA GLY A 188 13.58 -5.16 30.82
C GLY A 188 12.45 -5.88 31.55
N GLY A 189 11.80 -6.87 30.93
CA GLY A 189 10.60 -7.54 31.45
C GLY A 189 9.45 -7.47 30.45
N PHE A 190 8.22 -7.38 30.96
CA PHE A 190 7.05 -7.23 30.08
C PHE A 190 6.79 -5.75 29.79
N GLU A 191 6.65 -5.42 28.52
CA GLU A 191 6.18 -4.13 28.04
C GLU A 191 4.67 -4.20 27.75
N GLN A 192 3.98 -3.10 28.05
CA GLN A 192 2.53 -3.05 27.90
C GLN A 192 2.13 -2.19 26.70
N ILE A 193 1.26 -2.75 25.86
CA ILE A 193 0.59 -2.01 24.79
C ILE A 193 -0.83 -1.72 25.23
N ASP A 194 -1.27 -0.46 25.04
CA ASP A 194 -2.68 -0.12 25.14
C ASP A 194 -3.45 -0.86 24.05
N GLY A 195 -4.40 -1.70 24.47
CA GLY A 195 -5.23 -2.48 23.56
C GLY A 195 -6.03 -1.61 22.59
N SER A 196 -6.35 -0.36 22.96
CA SER A 196 -7.03 0.57 22.05
C SER A 196 -6.18 0.92 20.83
N LYS A 197 -4.84 0.96 20.99
CA LYS A 197 -3.89 1.17 19.89
C LYS A 197 -3.78 -0.07 19.01
N PHE A 198 -3.65 -1.24 19.62
CA PHE A 198 -3.54 -2.51 18.89
C PHE A 198 -4.84 -2.86 18.16
N PHE A 199 -5.99 -2.67 18.80
CA PHE A 199 -7.30 -2.95 18.26
C PHE A 199 -7.99 -1.73 17.65
N ASP A 200 -7.25 -0.70 17.28
CA ASP A 200 -7.81 0.44 16.53
C ASP A 200 -8.55 -0.08 15.28
N GLU A 201 -9.79 0.33 15.11
CA GLU A 201 -10.66 -0.14 14.03
C GLU A 201 -10.04 0.04 12.64
N ARG A 202 -9.15 1.02 12.46
CA ARG A 202 -8.38 1.20 11.22
C ARG A 202 -7.61 -0.03 10.79
N TYR A 203 -7.21 -0.87 11.73
CA TYR A 203 -6.40 -2.06 11.45
C TYR A 203 -7.23 -3.35 11.41
N TRP A 204 -8.46 -3.35 11.92
CA TRP A 204 -9.25 -4.57 12.10
C TRP A 204 -10.60 -4.57 11.42
N ASP A 205 -11.23 -3.41 11.20
CA ASP A 205 -12.43 -3.32 10.37
C ASP A 205 -12.01 -3.30 8.90
N PRO A 206 -12.49 -4.24 8.06
CA PRO A 206 -12.02 -4.35 6.68
C PRO A 206 -12.21 -3.10 5.83
N LYS A 207 -13.26 -2.32 6.07
CA LYS A 207 -13.51 -1.07 5.32
C LYS A 207 -12.56 0.04 5.76
N GLN A 208 -12.36 0.18 7.08
CA GLN A 208 -11.45 1.18 7.62
C GLN A 208 -9.99 0.82 7.30
N TYR A 209 -9.66 -0.47 7.30
CA TYR A 209 -8.35 -0.96 6.90
C TYR A 209 -8.02 -0.61 5.45
N GLN A 210 -8.97 -0.83 4.54
CA GLN A 210 -8.81 -0.39 3.16
C GLN A 210 -8.67 1.13 3.05
N ALA A 211 -9.54 1.90 3.71
CA ALA A 211 -9.48 3.36 3.69
C ALA A 211 -8.14 3.88 4.26
N TRP A 212 -7.60 3.22 5.28
CA TRP A 212 -6.28 3.53 5.81
C TRP A 212 -5.18 3.31 4.76
N HIS A 213 -5.15 2.16 4.08
CA HIS A 213 -4.23 1.90 2.97
C HIS A 213 -4.37 2.93 1.86
N ASP A 214 -5.60 3.22 1.43
CA ASP A 214 -5.88 4.21 0.39
C ASP A 214 -5.36 5.60 0.79
N SER A 215 -5.47 5.99 2.06
CA SER A 215 -4.97 7.28 2.57
C SER A 215 -3.44 7.41 2.47
N ILE A 216 -2.71 6.29 2.52
CA ILE A 216 -1.26 6.25 2.38
C ILE A 216 -0.84 6.29 0.90
N TRP A 217 -1.51 5.51 0.06
CA TRP A 217 -1.07 5.27 -1.32
C TRP A 217 -1.66 6.24 -2.35
N THR A 218 -2.77 6.91 -2.03
CA THR A 218 -3.33 7.98 -2.88
C THR A 218 -2.43 9.22 -2.92
N LYS A 219 -1.69 9.49 -1.83
CA LYS A 219 -0.76 10.63 -1.79
C LYS A 219 0.51 10.28 -2.56
N PRO A 220 0.98 11.16 -3.47
CA PRO A 220 2.24 10.94 -4.14
C PRO A 220 3.34 10.85 -3.07
N ARG A 221 4.06 9.74 -3.01
CA ARG A 221 5.26 9.63 -2.18
C ARG A 221 6.32 10.53 -2.81
N ILE A 222 6.65 11.62 -2.15
CA ILE A 222 7.76 12.49 -2.52
C ILE A 222 9.05 11.76 -2.12
N GLY A 223 9.47 10.81 -2.98
CA GLY A 223 10.85 10.37 -2.99
C GLY A 223 11.73 11.48 -3.60
N ARG A 224 13.01 11.53 -3.28
CA ARG A 224 13.96 12.34 -4.06
C ARG A 224 13.96 11.81 -5.49
N VAL A 225 13.19 12.46 -6.36
CA VAL A 225 13.26 12.23 -7.79
C VAL A 225 14.47 13.02 -8.28
N SER A 226 15.49 12.31 -8.78
CA SER A 226 16.43 12.91 -9.73
C SER A 226 15.59 13.24 -10.95
N VAL A 227 15.40 14.54 -11.23
CA VAL A 227 14.65 14.99 -12.39
C VAL A 227 15.51 14.65 -13.61
N GLY A 228 15.22 13.50 -14.25
CA GLY A 228 15.51 13.29 -15.65
C GLY A 228 14.58 14.18 -16.50
N ASP A 229 14.75 14.18 -17.80
CA ASP A 229 13.90 14.93 -18.71
C ASP A 229 12.42 14.69 -18.41
N VAL A 230 11.63 15.78 -18.41
CA VAL A 230 10.18 15.72 -18.16
C VAL A 230 9.54 14.97 -19.32
N GLU A 231 9.31 13.68 -19.13
CA GLU A 231 8.51 12.88 -20.05
C GLU A 231 7.03 13.15 -19.75
N GLN A 232 6.32 13.73 -20.74
CA GLN A 232 4.87 13.83 -20.64
C GLN A 232 4.29 12.43 -20.72
N LEU A 233 3.81 11.92 -19.58
CA LEU A 233 3.04 10.66 -19.58
C LEU A 233 1.74 10.90 -20.36
N PRO A 234 1.34 9.96 -21.23
CA PRO A 234 0.01 10.00 -21.84
C PRO A 234 -1.06 10.09 -20.76
N GLU A 235 -2.13 10.83 -21.05
CA GLU A 235 -3.26 10.93 -20.13
C GLU A 235 -3.72 9.50 -19.74
N ALA A 236 -3.72 9.23 -18.43
CA ALA A 236 -4.04 7.88 -17.95
C ALA A 236 -5.48 7.52 -18.31
N ALA A 237 -5.67 6.36 -18.94
CA ALA A 237 -7.00 5.85 -19.19
C ALA A 237 -7.78 5.74 -17.86
N PRO A 238 -9.04 6.21 -17.80
CA PRO A 238 -9.79 6.29 -16.55
C PRO A 238 -10.12 4.91 -15.95
N SER A 239 -10.07 3.85 -16.75
CA SER A 239 -10.39 2.48 -16.34
C SER A 239 -9.36 1.48 -16.85
N SER A 240 -9.37 0.27 -16.27
CA SER A 240 -8.61 -0.87 -16.78
C SER A 240 -8.98 -1.19 -18.24
N ARG A 241 -7.98 -1.61 -19.01
CA ARG A 241 -8.19 -2.16 -20.37
C ARG A 241 -8.50 -3.66 -20.33
N ILE A 242 -8.33 -4.29 -19.17
CA ILE A 242 -8.60 -5.71 -18.96
C ILE A 242 -10.08 -5.85 -18.57
N PRO A 243 -10.84 -6.75 -19.22
CA PRO A 243 -12.24 -6.98 -18.91
C PRO A 243 -12.47 -7.42 -17.45
N VAL A 244 -13.63 -7.07 -16.90
CA VAL A 244 -14.02 -7.49 -15.57
C VAL A 244 -14.26 -9.00 -15.56
N ALA A 245 -13.47 -9.72 -14.76
CA ALA A 245 -13.57 -11.15 -14.59
C ALA A 245 -14.46 -11.53 -13.39
N ARG A 246 -15.03 -12.75 -13.43
CA ARG A 246 -15.74 -13.28 -12.26
C ARG A 246 -14.74 -13.55 -11.13
N PRO A 247 -14.93 -13.00 -9.91
CA PRO A 247 -13.98 -13.16 -8.82
C PRO A 247 -13.91 -14.60 -8.30
N GLU A 248 -12.69 -15.11 -8.13
CA GLU A 248 -12.38 -16.42 -7.53
C GLU A 248 -12.01 -16.25 -6.06
N VAL A 249 -13.00 -16.02 -5.20
CA VAL A 249 -12.77 -15.78 -3.76
C VAL A 249 -12.09 -16.97 -3.08
N ASP A 250 -12.43 -18.19 -3.49
CA ASP A 250 -11.92 -19.45 -2.94
C ASP A 250 -10.67 -19.99 -3.68
N ALA A 251 -9.99 -19.14 -4.46
CA ALA A 251 -8.76 -19.55 -5.14
C ALA A 251 -7.70 -20.03 -4.15
N ALA A 252 -6.85 -20.98 -4.59
CA ALA A 252 -5.74 -21.46 -3.77
C ALA A 252 -4.70 -20.36 -3.52
N GLU A 253 -4.27 -20.27 -2.25
CA GLU A 253 -3.24 -19.34 -1.85
C GLU A 253 -1.89 -19.71 -2.48
N PRO A 254 -1.11 -18.73 -2.99
CA PRO A 254 0.23 -18.98 -3.52
C PRO A 254 1.16 -19.53 -2.45
N GLN A 255 1.99 -20.49 -2.82
CA GLN A 255 3.00 -21.06 -1.92
C GLN A 255 4.20 -20.12 -1.80
N THR A 256 4.81 -20.09 -0.62
CA THR A 256 6.04 -19.35 -0.34
C THR A 256 7.06 -20.29 0.31
N PRO A 257 8.36 -19.94 0.28
CA PRO A 257 9.35 -20.64 1.07
C PRO A 257 8.96 -20.69 2.54
N GLU A 258 9.24 -21.82 3.21
CA GLU A 258 9.09 -21.90 4.67
C GLU A 258 10.07 -20.93 5.32
N ARG A 259 9.58 -20.12 6.23
CA ARG A 259 10.38 -19.23 7.06
C ARG A 259 10.09 -19.50 8.52
N ASP A 260 11.16 -19.50 9.31
CA ASP A 260 11.00 -19.46 10.75
C ASP A 260 10.48 -18.07 11.16
N GLU A 261 9.21 -18.00 11.54
CA GLU A 261 8.51 -16.75 11.87
C GLU A 261 9.07 -16.09 13.16
N SER A 262 10.01 -16.74 13.86
CA SER A 262 10.66 -16.20 15.06
C SER A 262 11.60 -15.01 14.78
N GLY A 263 11.96 -14.75 13.52
CA GLY A 263 13.01 -13.79 13.14
C GLY A 263 12.58 -12.34 12.93
N LEU A 264 11.29 -12.02 12.80
CA LEU A 264 10.83 -10.64 12.52
C LEU A 264 10.96 -9.67 13.70
N GLY A 265 11.39 -10.12 14.86
CA GLY A 265 11.53 -9.30 16.08
C GLY A 265 12.98 -9.08 16.57
N THR A 266 13.99 -9.67 15.95
CA THR A 266 15.37 -9.57 16.45
C THR A 266 16.34 -9.14 15.35
N GLN A 267 16.30 -7.88 14.96
CA GLN A 267 17.47 -7.26 14.35
C GLN A 267 18.46 -6.99 15.48
N LYS A 268 19.51 -7.80 15.58
CA LYS A 268 20.69 -7.48 16.41
C LYS A 268 21.34 -6.24 15.77
N ASP A 269 21.35 -5.14 16.49
CA ASP A 269 22.25 -4.03 16.22
C ASP A 269 23.67 -4.52 16.52
N ASP A 270 24.49 -4.71 15.48
CA ASP A 270 25.95 -4.77 15.57
C ASP A 270 26.52 -3.38 15.24
#